data_2f541de2844b2e1200d37dfce6a5cff1
#
_entry.id   2f541de2844b2e1200d37dfce6a5cff1
#
_cell.length_a   1.000
_cell.length_b   1.000
_cell.length_c   1.000
_cell.angle_alpha   90.00
_cell.angle_beta   90.00
_cell.angle_gamma   90.00
#
_symmetry.space_group_name_H-M   'P 1'
#
loop_
_entity.id
_entity.type
_entity.pdbx_description
1 polymer ?
#
loop_
_entity_poly.entity_id
_entity_poly.type
_entity_poly.pdbx_seq_one_letter_code
_entity_poly.pdbx_strand_id
1 'polypeptide(L)'
;MCSGWVERHKLNAMGAFAEAQTCRRLVLLNYFGEGRQEPCGNCDICLDPPKQYDGLMDARKALSTIYRVNQRFGMGYVVEVLRGANNQRIRELAHDKLPVYGIGREQSHEHWVSVIRQLIHLGLVTQNIAHHSALQLTEAARPVLRGDVPLQLAVPRIVALKPRAMQKSFGGNYDRKLFAKLRKLRKAIADEENIPPYVVFNDATLIEMAEQMPVSPSEMLSVNGVGMRKLERFGKEFMALIRAHVDGDDEE
;
A
#
# COMPACT_ATOMS: atom_id res chain seq x y z
N MET A 1 -17.72 -9.27 14.07
CA MET A 1 -17.11 -8.09 13.37
C MET A 1 -15.56 -8.13 13.24
N CYS A 2 -14.91 -9.30 13.40
CA CYS A 2 -13.43 -9.41 13.36
C CYS A 2 -12.86 -9.96 12.05
N SER A 3 -13.68 -10.37 11.09
CA SER A 3 -13.23 -11.07 9.88
C SER A 3 -12.33 -10.21 8.97
N GLY A 4 -12.73 -8.99 8.63
CA GLY A 4 -11.98 -8.17 7.67
C GLY A 4 -10.60 -7.70 8.17
N TRP A 5 -10.37 -7.70 9.47
CA TRP A 5 -9.08 -7.32 10.05
C TRP A 5 -8.07 -8.47 10.00
N VAL A 6 -8.52 -9.68 10.27
CA VAL A 6 -7.71 -10.91 10.12
C VAL A 6 -7.30 -11.12 8.67
N GLU A 7 -8.23 -10.93 7.72
CA GLU A 7 -7.95 -11.06 6.29
C GLU A 7 -6.91 -10.03 5.82
N ARG A 8 -7.02 -8.78 6.27
CA ARG A 8 -6.01 -7.75 5.97
C ARG A 8 -4.64 -8.10 6.53
N HIS A 9 -4.59 -8.69 7.73
CA HIS A 9 -3.32 -9.14 8.32
C HIS A 9 -2.68 -10.25 7.50
N LYS A 10 -3.44 -11.26 7.10
CA LYS A 10 -2.97 -12.35 6.22
C LYS A 10 -2.42 -11.80 4.90
N LEU A 11 -3.14 -10.85 4.28
CA LEU A 11 -2.68 -10.21 3.04
C LEU A 11 -1.37 -9.45 3.25
N ASN A 12 -1.25 -8.71 4.35
CA ASN A 12 0.00 -8.01 4.70
C ASN A 12 1.16 -8.98 4.96
N ALA A 13 0.90 -10.14 5.59
CA ALA A 13 1.90 -11.17 5.82
C ALA A 13 2.38 -11.80 4.50
N MET A 14 1.48 -12.04 3.54
CA MET A 14 1.84 -12.49 2.19
C MET A 14 2.68 -11.44 1.45
N GLY A 15 2.31 -10.16 1.52
CA GLY A 15 3.10 -9.07 0.97
C GLY A 15 4.50 -9.00 1.59
N ALA A 16 4.59 -9.12 2.92
CA ALA A 16 5.86 -9.16 3.64
C ALA A 16 6.74 -10.35 3.23
N PHE A 17 6.14 -11.53 3.03
CA PHE A 17 6.84 -12.70 2.49
C PHE A 17 7.38 -12.46 1.07
N ALA A 18 6.57 -11.88 0.19
CA ALA A 18 6.98 -11.59 -1.19
C ALA A 18 8.13 -10.55 -1.26
N GLU A 19 8.14 -9.58 -0.34
CA GLU A 19 9.16 -8.53 -0.26
C GLU A 19 10.34 -8.88 0.67
N ALA A 20 10.34 -10.08 1.26
CA ALA A 20 11.36 -10.48 2.23
C ALA A 20 12.77 -10.41 1.62
N GLN A 21 13.70 -9.83 2.39
CA GLN A 21 15.12 -9.73 2.06
C GLN A 21 15.95 -10.78 2.81
N THR A 22 15.29 -11.66 3.55
CA THR A 22 15.85 -12.80 4.27
C THR A 22 15.34 -14.11 3.69
N CYS A 23 15.93 -15.23 4.11
CA CYS A 23 15.51 -16.55 3.62
C CYS A 23 13.99 -16.74 3.69
N ARG A 24 13.34 -17.00 2.55
CA ARG A 24 11.88 -17.15 2.46
C ARG A 24 11.33 -18.24 3.34
N ARG A 25 12.07 -19.35 3.48
CA ARG A 25 11.65 -20.43 4.38
C ARG A 25 11.66 -19.99 5.84
N LEU A 26 12.62 -19.20 6.28
CA LEU A 26 12.63 -18.66 7.63
C LEU A 26 11.44 -17.72 7.87
N VAL A 27 11.13 -16.84 6.92
CA VAL A 27 9.97 -15.96 7.02
C VAL A 27 8.67 -16.76 7.17
N LEU A 28 8.52 -17.82 6.37
CA LEU A 28 7.35 -18.69 6.41
C LEU A 28 7.23 -19.47 7.72
N LEU A 29 8.31 -20.08 8.17
CA LEU A 29 8.35 -20.87 9.41
C LEU A 29 8.09 -19.98 10.63
N ASN A 30 8.70 -18.80 10.69
CA ASN A 30 8.46 -17.84 11.76
C ASN A 30 7.00 -17.35 11.79
N TYR A 31 6.36 -17.18 10.62
CA TYR A 31 4.94 -16.84 10.56
C TYR A 31 4.06 -17.90 11.22
N PHE A 32 4.42 -19.18 11.10
CA PHE A 32 3.73 -20.30 11.76
C PHE A 32 4.24 -20.63 13.17
N GLY A 33 5.17 -19.82 13.72
CA GLY A 33 5.69 -19.97 15.07
C GLY A 33 6.84 -20.98 15.21
N GLU A 34 7.38 -21.49 14.10
CA GLU A 34 8.57 -22.36 14.10
C GLU A 34 9.84 -21.52 14.08
N GLY A 35 10.54 -21.48 15.21
CA GLY A 35 11.73 -20.64 15.42
C GLY A 35 13.02 -21.23 14.84
N ARG A 36 13.10 -21.48 13.53
CA ARG A 36 14.31 -21.86 12.85
C ARG A 36 15.19 -20.65 12.57
N GLN A 37 16.50 -20.78 12.76
CA GLN A 37 17.46 -19.68 12.54
C GLN A 37 18.34 -19.88 11.28
N GLU A 38 18.49 -21.10 10.79
CA GLU A 38 19.37 -21.40 9.65
C GLU A 38 18.68 -21.17 8.31
N PRO A 39 19.30 -20.44 7.37
CA PRO A 39 18.83 -20.29 5.99
C PRO A 39 18.70 -21.64 5.27
N CYS A 40 17.75 -21.72 4.33
CA CYS A 40 17.49 -22.97 3.62
C CYS A 40 18.51 -23.32 2.52
N GLY A 41 19.32 -22.38 2.07
CA GLY A 41 20.30 -22.55 1.02
C GLY A 41 19.76 -22.70 -0.40
N ASN A 42 18.44 -22.77 -0.61
CA ASN A 42 17.84 -23.12 -1.91
C ASN A 42 16.69 -22.20 -2.36
N CYS A 43 16.33 -21.14 -1.62
CA CYS A 43 15.39 -20.13 -2.12
C CYS A 43 16.14 -19.06 -2.93
N ASP A 44 15.39 -18.25 -3.67
CA ASP A 44 15.92 -17.14 -4.48
C ASP A 44 16.82 -16.20 -3.67
N ILE A 45 16.44 -15.87 -2.43
CA ILE A 45 17.24 -15.00 -1.54
C ILE A 45 18.52 -15.71 -1.06
N CYS A 46 18.52 -17.02 -0.87
CA CYS A 46 19.72 -17.76 -0.50
C CYS A 46 20.68 -17.95 -1.67
N LEU A 47 20.15 -18.09 -2.89
CA LEU A 47 20.93 -18.28 -4.11
C LEU A 47 21.49 -16.97 -4.68
N ASP A 48 20.75 -15.86 -4.54
CA ASP A 48 21.16 -14.51 -4.91
C ASP A 48 20.88 -13.55 -3.73
N PRO A 49 21.75 -13.57 -2.70
CA PRO A 49 21.53 -12.77 -1.50
C PRO A 49 21.60 -11.27 -1.81
N PRO A 50 20.71 -10.48 -1.21
CA PRO A 50 20.73 -9.03 -1.37
C PRO A 50 22.02 -8.46 -0.77
N LYS A 51 22.47 -7.31 -1.30
CA LYS A 51 23.58 -6.56 -0.69
C LYS A 51 23.22 -6.21 0.74
N GLN A 52 24.16 -6.40 1.63
CA GLN A 52 24.00 -6.08 3.06
C GLN A 52 24.78 -4.81 3.43
N TYR A 53 24.35 -4.16 4.49
CA TYR A 53 25.03 -3.02 5.11
C TYR A 53 24.98 -3.15 6.63
N ASP A 54 25.86 -2.42 7.33
CA ASP A 54 25.77 -2.30 8.78
C ASP A 54 24.50 -1.56 9.17
N GLY A 55 23.48 -2.32 9.53
CA GLY A 55 22.14 -1.84 9.86
C GLY A 55 21.95 -1.54 11.36
N LEU A 56 22.99 -1.65 12.18
CA LEU A 56 22.87 -1.52 13.64
C LEU A 56 22.26 -0.17 14.04
N MET A 57 22.72 0.93 13.45
CA MET A 57 22.19 2.26 13.79
C MET A 57 20.74 2.44 13.38
N ASP A 58 20.34 1.94 12.21
CA ASP A 58 18.95 1.99 11.74
C ASP A 58 18.06 1.12 12.62
N ALA A 59 18.52 -0.07 12.98
CA ALA A 59 17.81 -0.93 13.92
C ALA A 59 17.60 -0.26 15.28
N ARG A 60 18.64 0.35 15.84
CA ARG A 60 18.55 1.06 17.11
C ARG A 60 17.58 2.24 17.06
N LYS A 61 17.60 3.04 15.99
CA LYS A 61 16.63 4.13 15.77
C LYS A 61 15.19 3.58 15.75
N ALA A 62 14.93 2.52 14.98
CA ALA A 62 13.61 1.90 14.86
C ALA A 62 13.13 1.29 16.20
N LEU A 63 13.97 0.46 16.83
CA LEU A 63 13.65 -0.18 18.12
C LEU A 63 13.43 0.84 19.24
N SER A 64 14.28 1.88 19.32
CA SER A 64 14.11 2.97 20.30
C SER A 64 12.80 3.72 20.09
N THR A 65 12.40 3.95 18.84
CA THR A 65 11.14 4.62 18.55
C THR A 65 9.95 3.74 18.95
N ILE A 66 9.95 2.46 18.61
CA ILE A 66 8.91 1.50 19.03
C ILE A 66 8.78 1.50 20.56
N TYR A 67 9.90 1.47 21.27
CA TYR A 67 9.92 1.50 22.73
C TYR A 67 9.33 2.81 23.28
N ARG A 68 9.76 3.96 22.77
CA ARG A 68 9.35 5.30 23.24
C ARG A 68 7.89 5.65 22.96
N VAL A 69 7.28 5.05 21.92
CA VAL A 69 5.83 5.17 21.68
C VAL A 69 5.04 4.08 22.45
N ASN A 70 5.64 3.51 23.51
CA ASN A 70 5.04 2.53 24.41
C ASN A 70 4.59 1.23 23.73
N GLN A 71 5.15 0.87 22.58
CA GLN A 71 4.85 -0.40 21.86
C GLN A 71 3.35 -0.59 21.55
N ARG A 72 2.63 0.51 21.29
CA ARG A 72 1.17 0.53 21.10
C ARG A 72 0.74 0.87 19.68
N PHE A 73 1.69 1.13 18.80
CA PHE A 73 1.41 1.63 17.45
C PHE A 73 1.94 0.68 16.37
N GLY A 74 1.23 0.66 15.24
CA GLY A 74 1.63 -0.11 14.07
C GLY A 74 2.78 0.57 13.29
N MET A 75 3.29 -0.17 12.30
CA MET A 75 4.46 0.22 11.50
C MET A 75 4.35 1.62 10.90
N GLY A 76 3.24 1.95 10.26
CA GLY A 76 3.06 3.26 9.61
C GLY A 76 3.26 4.42 10.56
N TYR A 77 2.65 4.35 11.74
CA TYR A 77 2.78 5.40 12.76
C TYR A 77 4.23 5.53 13.29
N VAL A 78 4.90 4.40 13.52
CA VAL A 78 6.32 4.40 13.96
C VAL A 78 7.21 5.06 12.91
N VAL A 79 6.99 4.77 11.63
CA VAL A 79 7.71 5.41 10.52
C VAL A 79 7.43 6.92 10.45
N GLU A 80 6.19 7.34 10.68
CA GLU A 80 5.84 8.77 10.74
C GLU A 80 6.60 9.50 11.86
N VAL A 81 6.68 8.91 13.06
CA VAL A 81 7.45 9.47 14.19
C VAL A 81 8.94 9.50 13.86
N LEU A 82 9.52 8.42 13.33
CA LEU A 82 10.92 8.34 12.89
C LEU A 82 11.27 9.45 11.89
N ARG A 83 10.39 9.71 10.93
CA ARG A 83 10.59 10.72 9.90
C ARG A 83 10.23 12.14 10.34
N GLY A 84 9.64 12.29 11.52
CA GLY A 84 9.21 13.59 12.02
C GLY A 84 8.03 14.17 11.23
N ALA A 85 7.04 13.34 10.93
CA ALA A 85 5.83 13.77 10.24
C ALA A 85 5.00 14.72 11.11
N ASN A 86 4.62 15.87 10.55
CA ASN A 86 3.83 16.87 11.24
C ASN A 86 2.33 16.61 11.00
N ASN A 87 1.73 15.71 11.80
CA ASN A 87 0.30 15.47 11.75
C ASN A 87 -0.38 15.70 13.12
N GLN A 88 -1.70 15.84 13.11
CA GLN A 88 -2.48 16.13 14.29
C GLN A 88 -2.32 15.06 15.37
N ARG A 89 -2.35 13.78 15.00
CA ARG A 89 -2.26 12.64 15.92
C ARG A 89 -0.93 12.60 16.70
N ILE A 90 0.19 12.93 16.04
CA ILE A 90 1.52 12.99 16.68
C ILE A 90 1.55 14.10 17.73
N ARG A 91 0.96 15.27 17.42
CA ARG A 91 0.87 16.41 18.35
C ARG A 91 -0.05 16.13 19.54
N GLU A 92 -1.22 15.55 19.30
CA GLU A 92 -2.16 15.18 20.38
C GLU A 92 -1.56 14.18 21.38
N LEU A 93 -0.71 13.28 20.90
CA LEU A 93 -0.02 12.30 21.73
C LEU A 93 1.32 12.83 22.28
N ALA A 94 1.68 14.07 21.95
CA ALA A 94 2.96 14.71 22.32
C ALA A 94 4.20 13.90 21.88
N HIS A 95 4.09 13.09 20.82
CA HIS A 95 5.21 12.31 20.30
C HIS A 95 6.17 13.15 19.46
N ASP A 96 5.81 14.36 19.07
CA ASP A 96 6.69 15.39 18.50
C ASP A 96 7.76 15.87 19.50
N LYS A 97 7.55 15.67 20.80
CA LYS A 97 8.48 16.02 21.88
C LYS A 97 9.44 14.88 22.28
N LEU A 98 9.25 13.70 21.70
CA LEU A 98 10.13 12.57 22.00
C LEU A 98 11.52 12.76 21.37
N PRO A 99 12.61 12.34 22.07
CA PRO A 99 13.96 12.44 21.52
C PRO A 99 14.19 11.60 20.26
N VAL A 100 13.26 10.69 19.96
CA VAL A 100 13.25 9.84 18.76
C VAL A 100 12.45 10.44 17.61
N TYR A 101 11.83 11.60 17.81
CA TYR A 101 11.05 12.24 16.75
C TYR A 101 11.98 12.84 15.68
N GLY A 102 11.83 12.37 14.45
CA GLY A 102 12.59 12.85 13.32
C GLY A 102 14.05 12.41 13.24
N ILE A 103 14.50 11.46 14.07
CA ILE A 103 15.88 10.93 14.01
C ILE A 103 16.20 10.14 12.75
N GLY A 104 15.18 9.82 11.95
CA GLY A 104 15.28 9.08 10.70
C GLY A 104 14.85 9.89 9.48
N ARG A 105 14.89 11.22 9.53
CA ARG A 105 14.44 12.09 8.42
C ARG A 105 15.23 11.92 7.14
N GLU A 106 16.51 11.57 7.25
CA GLU A 106 17.43 11.38 6.14
C GLU A 106 17.07 10.21 5.23
N GLN A 107 16.29 9.24 5.76
CA GLN A 107 15.90 8.05 5.02
C GLN A 107 14.45 8.13 4.52
N SER A 108 14.17 7.40 3.44
CA SER A 108 12.82 7.35 2.87
C SER A 108 11.83 6.57 3.74
N HIS A 109 10.54 6.74 3.46
CA HIS A 109 9.49 5.94 4.12
C HIS A 109 9.69 4.44 3.86
N GLU A 110 10.00 4.08 2.61
CA GLU A 110 10.19 2.71 2.14
C GLU A 110 11.41 2.06 2.81
N HIS A 111 12.48 2.85 3.06
CA HIS A 111 13.64 2.39 3.80
C HIS A 111 13.25 1.96 5.22
N TRP A 112 12.53 2.80 5.96
CA TRP A 112 12.12 2.47 7.33
C TRP A 112 11.12 1.32 7.40
N VAL A 113 10.21 1.22 6.43
CA VAL A 113 9.31 0.05 6.29
C VAL A 113 10.13 -1.22 6.08
N SER A 114 11.13 -1.19 5.21
CA SER A 114 12.02 -2.34 4.97
C SER A 114 12.82 -2.72 6.23
N VAL A 115 13.41 -1.73 6.93
CA VAL A 115 14.14 -1.97 8.18
C VAL A 115 13.23 -2.64 9.21
N ILE A 116 12.05 -2.09 9.49
CA ILE A 116 11.12 -2.65 10.48
C ILE A 116 10.68 -4.08 10.08
N ARG A 117 10.41 -4.33 8.81
CA ARG A 117 10.08 -5.69 8.32
C ARG A 117 11.23 -6.68 8.57
N GLN A 118 12.46 -6.26 8.30
CA GLN A 118 13.63 -7.09 8.57
C GLN A 118 13.78 -7.38 10.08
N LEU A 119 13.54 -6.39 10.94
CA LEU A 119 13.55 -6.60 12.40
C LEU A 119 12.47 -7.58 12.85
N ILE A 120 11.29 -7.58 12.21
CA ILE A 120 10.24 -8.57 12.46
C ILE A 120 10.69 -9.95 11.99
N HIS A 121 11.27 -10.08 10.80
CA HIS A 121 11.74 -11.35 10.26
C HIS A 121 12.91 -11.94 11.08
N LEU A 122 13.74 -11.09 11.67
CA LEU A 122 14.82 -11.49 12.58
C LEU A 122 14.32 -11.81 14.00
N GLY A 123 13.01 -11.70 14.25
CA GLY A 123 12.44 -11.98 15.56
C GLY A 123 12.74 -10.94 16.64
N LEU A 124 13.27 -9.77 16.28
CA LEU A 124 13.54 -8.67 17.20
C LEU A 124 12.28 -7.86 17.55
N VAL A 125 11.30 -7.87 16.66
CA VAL A 125 10.01 -7.20 16.80
C VAL A 125 8.90 -8.18 16.46
N THR A 126 7.79 -8.13 17.20
CA THR A 126 6.55 -8.86 16.88
C THR A 126 5.41 -7.88 16.60
N GLN A 127 4.39 -8.35 15.89
CA GLN A 127 3.16 -7.59 15.65
C GLN A 127 2.02 -8.19 16.46
N ASN A 128 1.48 -7.40 17.39
CA ASN A 128 0.31 -7.83 18.15
C ASN A 128 -0.98 -7.60 17.35
N ILE A 129 -1.50 -8.68 16.78
CA ILE A 129 -2.70 -8.66 15.92
C ILE A 129 -3.92 -8.18 16.69
N ALA A 130 -4.09 -8.58 17.94
CA ALA A 130 -5.23 -8.19 18.76
C ALA A 130 -5.26 -6.69 19.08
N HIS A 131 -4.11 -6.03 19.01
CA HIS A 131 -3.95 -4.60 19.28
C HIS A 131 -3.52 -3.83 18.01
N HIS A 132 -4.31 -3.92 16.93
CA HIS A 132 -4.13 -3.16 15.68
C HIS A 132 -2.74 -3.28 15.04
N SER A 133 -2.12 -4.46 15.07
CA SER A 133 -0.76 -4.72 14.59
C SER A 133 0.30 -3.85 15.27
N ALA A 134 0.11 -3.53 16.54
CA ALA A 134 1.09 -2.80 17.32
C ALA A 134 2.43 -3.54 17.34
N LEU A 135 3.51 -2.79 17.14
CA LEU A 135 4.87 -3.33 17.18
C LEU A 135 5.32 -3.47 18.62
N GLN A 136 5.81 -4.64 18.96
CA GLN A 136 6.33 -4.96 20.30
C GLN A 136 7.74 -5.53 20.20
N LEU A 137 8.61 -5.11 21.10
CA LEU A 137 9.97 -5.62 21.18
C LEU A 137 9.99 -7.00 21.81
N THR A 138 10.86 -7.87 21.31
CA THR A 138 11.18 -9.14 21.95
C THR A 138 12.39 -9.00 22.86
N GLU A 139 12.67 -10.01 23.67
CA GLU A 139 13.89 -10.05 24.49
C GLU A 139 15.16 -10.02 23.63
N ALA A 140 15.12 -10.60 22.42
CA ALA A 140 16.22 -10.59 21.46
C ALA A 140 16.61 -9.18 20.97
N ALA A 141 15.72 -8.19 21.07
CA ALA A 141 16.02 -6.81 20.71
C ALA A 141 16.96 -6.09 21.69
N ARG A 142 17.09 -6.55 22.93
CA ARG A 142 17.89 -5.87 23.97
C ARG A 142 19.36 -5.75 23.63
N PRO A 143 20.08 -6.81 23.20
CA PRO A 143 21.48 -6.69 22.82
C PRO A 143 21.70 -5.72 21.65
N VAL A 144 20.79 -5.70 20.67
CA VAL A 144 20.83 -4.78 19.53
C VAL A 144 20.65 -3.33 19.98
N LEU A 145 19.70 -3.07 20.89
CA LEU A 145 19.47 -1.74 21.44
C LEU A 145 20.70 -1.21 22.19
N ARG A 146 21.40 -2.06 22.93
CA ARG A 146 22.64 -1.70 23.62
C ARG A 146 23.80 -1.48 22.66
N GLY A 147 23.77 -2.11 21.48
CA GLY A 147 24.87 -2.10 20.52
C GLY A 147 25.91 -3.20 20.80
N ASP A 148 25.54 -4.22 21.59
CA ASP A 148 26.43 -5.31 22.00
C ASP A 148 26.70 -6.32 20.88
N VAL A 149 25.85 -6.32 19.84
CA VAL A 149 25.94 -7.26 18.71
C VAL A 149 25.88 -6.51 17.38
N PRO A 150 26.72 -6.90 16.39
CA PRO A 150 26.61 -6.35 15.05
C PRO A 150 25.31 -6.83 14.39
N LEU A 151 24.71 -5.99 13.56
CA LEU A 151 23.50 -6.34 12.82
C LEU A 151 23.64 -5.95 11.36
N GLN A 152 23.62 -6.95 10.50
CA GLN A 152 23.58 -6.75 9.05
C GLN A 152 22.13 -6.72 8.58
N LEU A 153 21.78 -5.69 7.83
CA LEU A 153 20.50 -5.58 7.16
C LEU A 153 20.68 -5.56 5.64
N ALA A 154 19.73 -6.12 4.93
CA ALA A 154 19.72 -6.05 3.48
C ALA A 154 19.40 -4.63 3.03
N VAL A 155 20.15 -4.13 2.05
CA VAL A 155 19.81 -2.88 1.35
C VAL A 155 18.43 -3.06 0.74
N PRO A 156 17.46 -2.18 1.06
CA PRO A 156 16.14 -2.28 0.46
C PRO A 156 16.29 -2.33 -1.06
N ARG A 157 15.83 -3.40 -1.69
CA ARG A 157 15.61 -3.39 -3.13
C ARG A 157 14.39 -2.48 -3.36
N ILE A 158 14.61 -1.18 -3.27
CA ILE A 158 13.65 -0.22 -3.76
C ILE A 158 13.67 -0.45 -5.28
N VAL A 159 12.91 -1.45 -5.74
CA VAL A 159 12.34 -1.34 -7.05
C VAL A 159 11.51 -0.06 -6.90
N ALA A 160 12.10 1.07 -7.34
CA ALA A 160 11.27 2.17 -7.73
C ALA A 160 10.27 1.48 -8.68
N LEU A 161 9.10 1.14 -8.15
CA LEU A 161 7.94 1.06 -8.99
C LEU A 161 8.04 2.41 -9.67
N LYS A 162 8.72 2.44 -10.83
CA LYS A 162 8.52 3.53 -11.80
C LYS A 162 7.02 3.66 -11.71
N PRO A 163 6.49 4.79 -11.21
CA PRO A 163 5.06 4.94 -11.15
C PRO A 163 4.69 4.39 -12.50
N ARG A 164 3.97 3.26 -12.50
CA ARG A 164 3.53 2.67 -13.77
C ARG A 164 2.91 3.86 -14.36
N ALA A 165 3.77 4.52 -15.16
CA ALA A 165 3.40 5.77 -15.72
C ALA A 165 2.09 5.37 -16.31
N MET A 166 1.01 5.95 -15.81
CA MET A 166 -0.19 6.03 -16.59
C MET A 166 0.23 6.85 -17.82
N GLN A 167 1.20 6.29 -18.53
CA GLN A 167 1.42 6.41 -19.93
C GLN A 167 0.38 5.50 -20.61
N LYS A 168 -0.84 5.69 -20.21
CA LYS A 168 -1.78 5.99 -21.23
C LYS A 168 -1.51 7.44 -21.53
N SER A 169 -0.65 7.65 -22.55
CA SER A 169 -0.87 8.74 -23.46
C SER A 169 -2.39 8.74 -23.70
N PHE A 170 -3.11 9.65 -23.05
CA PHE A 170 -4.44 10.04 -23.45
C PHE A 170 -4.30 10.81 -24.78
N GLY A 171 -3.61 10.20 -25.73
CA GLY A 171 -3.46 10.56 -27.12
C GLY A 171 -4.23 9.60 -28.01
N GLY A 172 -5.13 8.80 -27.44
CA GLY A 172 -6.15 8.09 -28.19
C GLY A 172 -7.12 9.11 -28.78
N ASN A 173 -7.54 8.84 -30.01
CA ASN A 173 -8.51 9.62 -30.76
C ASN A 173 -9.92 9.35 -30.19
N TYR A 174 -10.16 9.79 -28.92
CA TYR A 174 -11.48 9.67 -28.30
C TYR A 174 -12.39 10.84 -28.67
N ASP A 175 -13.69 10.62 -28.75
CA ASP A 175 -14.65 11.69 -29.03
C ASP A 175 -14.75 12.64 -27.82
N ARG A 176 -14.24 13.87 -28.02
CA ARG A 176 -14.23 14.91 -26.97
C ARG A 176 -15.63 15.42 -26.62
N LYS A 177 -16.58 15.39 -27.60
CA LYS A 177 -17.98 15.80 -27.36
C LYS A 177 -18.66 14.76 -26.48
N LEU A 178 -18.52 13.47 -26.82
CA LEU A 178 -19.03 12.37 -26.02
C LEU A 178 -18.42 12.37 -24.61
N PHE A 179 -17.12 12.53 -24.49
CA PHE A 179 -16.46 12.63 -23.18
C PHE A 179 -17.03 13.76 -22.31
N ALA A 180 -17.27 14.94 -22.89
CA ALA A 180 -17.87 16.06 -22.15
C ALA A 180 -19.29 15.72 -21.65
N LYS A 181 -20.11 15.05 -22.49
CA LYS A 181 -21.45 14.57 -22.12
C LYS A 181 -21.41 13.51 -21.02
N LEU A 182 -20.54 12.52 -21.13
CA LEU A 182 -20.32 11.48 -20.10
C LEU A 182 -19.89 12.08 -18.75
N ARG A 183 -19.02 13.10 -18.80
CA ARG A 183 -18.56 13.81 -17.60
C ARG A 183 -19.69 14.61 -16.93
N LYS A 184 -20.59 15.21 -17.74
CA LYS A 184 -21.77 15.92 -17.25
C LYS A 184 -22.77 14.97 -16.59
N LEU A 185 -23.04 13.83 -17.24
CA LEU A 185 -23.90 12.76 -16.70
C LEU A 185 -23.34 12.21 -15.38
N ARG A 186 -22.04 11.90 -15.34
CA ARG A 186 -21.39 11.45 -14.11
C ARG A 186 -21.58 12.43 -12.96
N LYS A 187 -21.43 13.75 -13.23
CA LYS A 187 -21.61 14.77 -12.22
C LYS A 187 -23.04 14.81 -11.70
N ALA A 188 -24.03 14.75 -12.59
CA ALA A 188 -25.44 14.72 -12.23
C ALA A 188 -25.78 13.53 -11.31
N ILE A 189 -25.36 12.32 -11.68
CA ILE A 189 -25.57 11.11 -10.85
C ILE A 189 -24.84 11.25 -9.48
N ALA A 190 -23.62 11.76 -9.48
CA ALA A 190 -22.84 11.94 -8.24
C ALA A 190 -23.51 12.95 -7.28
N ASP A 191 -24.04 14.04 -7.82
CA ASP A 191 -24.76 15.07 -7.05
C ASP A 191 -26.10 14.51 -6.52
N GLU A 192 -26.83 13.73 -7.30
CA GLU A 192 -28.10 13.08 -6.92
C GLU A 192 -27.91 12.04 -5.80
N GLU A 193 -26.88 11.20 -5.93
CA GLU A 193 -26.58 10.16 -4.94
C GLU A 193 -25.74 10.66 -3.76
N ASN A 194 -25.34 11.92 -3.76
CA ASN A 194 -24.47 12.54 -2.75
C ASN A 194 -23.16 11.77 -2.55
N ILE A 195 -22.53 11.35 -3.65
CA ILE A 195 -21.24 10.63 -3.68
C ILE A 195 -20.21 11.40 -4.52
N PRO A 196 -18.90 11.21 -4.24
CA PRO A 196 -17.86 11.79 -5.08
C PRO A 196 -17.91 11.25 -6.52
N PRO A 197 -17.73 12.09 -7.57
CA PRO A 197 -17.85 11.68 -8.99
C PRO A 197 -16.96 10.50 -9.40
N TYR A 198 -15.77 10.34 -8.80
CA TYR A 198 -14.86 9.23 -9.10
C TYR A 198 -15.38 7.86 -8.61
N VAL A 199 -16.36 7.85 -7.70
CA VAL A 199 -17.01 6.61 -7.22
C VAL A 199 -17.90 6.03 -8.32
N VAL A 200 -18.56 6.88 -9.11
CA VAL A 200 -19.33 6.47 -10.29
C VAL A 200 -18.33 5.89 -11.31
N PHE A 201 -17.59 6.73 -12.00
CA PHE A 201 -16.50 6.34 -12.91
C PHE A 201 -15.37 7.36 -12.85
N ASN A 202 -14.12 6.92 -12.96
CA ASN A 202 -12.97 7.82 -13.07
C ASN A 202 -12.82 8.38 -14.50
N ASP A 203 -12.00 9.40 -14.70
CA ASP A 203 -11.83 10.02 -16.02
C ASP A 203 -11.23 9.04 -17.05
N ALA A 204 -10.37 8.11 -16.63
CA ALA A 204 -9.80 7.10 -17.52
C ALA A 204 -10.87 6.17 -18.08
N THR A 205 -11.82 5.74 -17.25
CA THR A 205 -12.97 4.93 -17.68
C THR A 205 -13.87 5.69 -18.66
N LEU A 206 -14.13 6.99 -18.42
CA LEU A 206 -14.95 7.80 -19.33
C LEU A 206 -14.25 8.05 -20.67
N ILE A 207 -12.94 8.18 -20.70
CA ILE A 207 -12.17 8.31 -21.94
C ILE A 207 -12.25 7.01 -22.73
N GLU A 208 -12.08 5.86 -22.09
CA GLU A 208 -12.19 4.56 -22.72
C GLU A 208 -13.62 4.30 -23.25
N MET A 209 -14.67 4.75 -22.53
CA MET A 209 -16.04 4.76 -23.03
C MET A 209 -16.22 5.66 -24.26
N ALA A 210 -15.58 6.82 -24.30
CA ALA A 210 -15.65 7.74 -25.44
C ALA A 210 -14.80 7.27 -26.64
N GLU A 211 -13.86 6.36 -26.44
CA GLU A 211 -13.06 5.72 -27.48
C GLU A 211 -13.77 4.49 -28.06
N GLN A 212 -14.30 3.62 -27.18
CA GLN A 212 -14.91 2.33 -27.58
C GLN A 212 -16.39 2.43 -27.89
N MET A 213 -17.07 3.47 -27.40
CA MET A 213 -18.52 3.71 -27.56
C MET A 213 -19.40 2.48 -27.26
N PRO A 214 -19.27 1.88 -26.06
CA PRO A 214 -19.99 0.65 -25.73
C PRO A 214 -21.50 0.88 -25.63
N VAL A 215 -22.29 0.14 -26.44
CA VAL A 215 -23.76 0.25 -26.48
C VAL A 215 -24.46 -0.96 -25.87
N SER A 216 -23.74 -2.00 -25.52
CA SER A 216 -24.27 -3.21 -24.89
C SER A 216 -23.65 -3.47 -23.54
N PRO A 217 -24.33 -4.24 -22.62
CA PRO A 217 -23.77 -4.61 -21.32
C PRO A 217 -22.44 -5.37 -21.41
N SER A 218 -22.27 -6.21 -22.41
CA SER A 218 -21.04 -6.97 -22.64
C SER A 218 -19.87 -6.08 -23.03
N GLU A 219 -20.12 -5.09 -23.90
CA GLU A 219 -19.11 -4.10 -24.27
C GLU A 219 -18.75 -3.18 -23.11
N MET A 220 -19.74 -2.76 -22.31
CA MET A 220 -19.49 -1.97 -21.11
C MET A 220 -18.60 -2.69 -20.09
N LEU A 221 -18.74 -4.01 -19.94
CA LEU A 221 -17.87 -4.81 -19.07
C LEU A 221 -16.43 -4.93 -19.58
N SER A 222 -16.19 -4.72 -20.87
CA SER A 222 -14.83 -4.72 -21.44
C SER A 222 -14.06 -3.44 -21.13
N VAL A 223 -14.76 -2.36 -20.75
CA VAL A 223 -14.15 -1.08 -20.38
C VAL A 223 -13.48 -1.16 -19.00
N ASN A 224 -12.23 -0.73 -18.92
CA ASN A 224 -11.50 -0.75 -17.64
C ASN A 224 -12.15 0.14 -16.58
N GLY A 225 -12.42 -0.44 -15.41
CA GLY A 225 -13.06 0.26 -14.29
C GLY A 225 -14.58 0.11 -14.25
N VAL A 226 -15.18 -0.66 -15.19
CA VAL A 226 -16.57 -1.08 -15.17
C VAL A 226 -16.66 -2.53 -14.70
N GLY A 227 -17.09 -2.71 -13.45
CA GLY A 227 -17.40 -4.03 -12.90
C GLY A 227 -18.92 -4.25 -12.86
N MET A 228 -19.37 -5.51 -12.67
CA MET A 228 -20.79 -5.89 -12.66
C MET A 228 -21.65 -4.95 -11.79
N ARG A 229 -21.22 -4.63 -10.58
CA ARG A 229 -21.96 -3.75 -9.66
C ARG A 229 -22.13 -2.31 -10.20
N LYS A 230 -21.14 -1.78 -10.89
CA LYS A 230 -21.22 -0.45 -11.49
C LYS A 230 -22.05 -0.47 -12.77
N LEU A 231 -22.00 -1.55 -13.52
CA LEU A 231 -22.85 -1.75 -14.68
C LEU A 231 -24.32 -1.81 -14.30
N GLU A 232 -24.67 -2.57 -13.26
CA GLU A 232 -26.06 -2.67 -12.76
C GLU A 232 -26.58 -1.34 -12.25
N ARG A 233 -25.74 -0.56 -11.56
CA ARG A 233 -26.15 0.68 -10.90
C ARG A 233 -26.19 1.88 -11.85
N PHE A 234 -25.19 2.03 -12.72
CA PHE A 234 -24.99 3.22 -13.53
C PHE A 234 -24.97 2.94 -15.05
N GLY A 235 -24.73 1.68 -15.45
CA GLY A 235 -24.46 1.34 -16.85
C GLY A 235 -25.59 1.70 -17.81
N LYS A 236 -26.85 1.60 -17.37
CA LYS A 236 -28.03 1.87 -18.22
C LYS A 236 -28.03 3.31 -18.76
N GLU A 237 -27.75 4.28 -17.91
CA GLU A 237 -27.78 5.71 -18.26
C GLU A 237 -26.60 6.07 -19.17
N PHE A 238 -25.42 5.53 -18.89
CA PHE A 238 -24.23 5.74 -19.72
C PHE A 238 -24.38 5.11 -21.11
N MET A 239 -24.90 3.88 -21.21
CA MET A 239 -25.17 3.23 -22.50
C MET A 239 -26.25 3.97 -23.29
N ALA A 240 -27.30 4.49 -22.64
CA ALA A 240 -28.34 5.28 -23.31
C ALA A 240 -27.76 6.56 -23.93
N LEU A 241 -26.91 7.27 -23.20
CA LEU A 241 -26.24 8.48 -23.68
C LEU A 241 -25.28 8.18 -24.83
N ILE A 242 -24.53 7.07 -24.75
CA ILE A 242 -23.62 6.66 -25.83
C ILE A 242 -24.41 6.28 -27.09
N ARG A 243 -25.53 5.54 -26.97
CA ARG A 243 -26.40 5.20 -28.11
C ARG A 243 -26.94 6.45 -28.78
N ALA A 244 -27.53 7.39 -28.03
CA ALA A 244 -28.03 8.64 -28.57
C ALA A 244 -26.93 9.42 -29.34
N HIS A 245 -25.70 9.38 -28.84
CA HIS A 245 -24.58 10.01 -29.54
C HIS A 245 -24.19 9.28 -30.84
N VAL A 246 -24.20 7.93 -30.84
CA VAL A 246 -23.86 7.11 -32.01
C VAL A 246 -24.96 7.20 -33.09
N ASP A 247 -26.24 7.22 -32.67
CA ASP A 247 -27.39 7.28 -33.57
C ASP A 247 -27.61 8.70 -34.15
N GLY A 248 -26.83 9.69 -33.71
CA GLY A 248 -26.89 11.06 -34.25
C GLY A 248 -28.08 11.89 -33.76
N ASP A 249 -28.80 11.42 -32.72
CA ASP A 249 -29.90 12.15 -32.05
C ASP A 249 -29.38 13.27 -31.12
N ASP A 250 -28.33 13.97 -31.56
CA ASP A 250 -27.80 15.12 -30.88
C ASP A 250 -28.66 16.36 -31.21
N GLU A 251 -29.80 16.52 -30.52
CA GLU A 251 -30.50 17.80 -30.50
C GLU A 251 -29.58 18.86 -29.87
N GLU A 252 -29.42 20.00 -30.60
CA GLU A 252 -28.62 21.19 -30.25
C GLU A 252 -28.90 21.78 -28.85
#